data_a219f84f32922988835bf906eb1fe91b
#
_entry.id   a219f84f32922988835bf906eb1fe91b
#
_cell.length_a   1.000
_cell.length_b   1.000
_cell.length_c   1.000
_cell.angle_alpha   90.00
_cell.angle_beta   90.00
_cell.angle_gamma   90.00
#
_symmetry.space_group_name_H-M   'P 1'
#
loop_
_entity.id
_entity.type
_entity.pdbx_description
1 polymer ?
#
loop_
_entity_poly.entity_id
_entity_poly.type
_entity_poly.pdbx_seq_one_letter_code
_entity_poly.pdbx_strand_id
1 'polypeptide(L)'
;MDGKRLLALASATAIGVALIVGSAVTSTTLASAAKIVDTAGSALHVARNGAPSSPEPLTGQVEARTFWSASLGRAMPYNIYLPPGYANGSRRYPTVYLLHGMAGSDRQWENLGIAQAADRLIAAGAIRPLIIVMPEGESAYWVDHATDGQKWGRYTAVDVVNDVDANFRSIARQRSRAIGGLSMGAHGALQLALNYPGEFTAVGAHSLVLRRFASAPSYFGTAADFAARDPMQLVKKTGPGGCSFAIWIDIGDGDPWASTARQFDGELTDLGINHQWHLWAGDHSAAYWSAHLEDYLRFYDASLSSRVPRSSLS
;
A
#
# COMPACT_ATOMS: atom_id res chain seq x y z
N MET A 1 61.21 23.36 -21.93
CA MET A 1 61.75 23.85 -20.66
C MET A 1 60.68 23.49 -19.63
N ASP A 2 61.00 22.41 -18.95
CA ASP A 2 60.87 22.05 -17.56
C ASP A 2 59.43 22.11 -16.97
N GLY A 3 58.84 21.09 -16.63
CA GLY A 3 59.27 19.85 -15.96
C GLY A 3 59.10 19.98 -14.46
N LYS A 4 58.06 19.28 -13.88
CA LYS A 4 58.23 18.53 -12.64
C LYS A 4 56.98 17.71 -12.30
N ARG A 5 57.20 16.41 -12.32
CA ARG A 5 56.41 15.35 -11.65
C ARG A 5 56.59 15.43 -10.14
N LEU A 6 55.61 14.97 -9.36
CA LEU A 6 55.70 14.20 -8.12
C LEU A 6 54.34 13.54 -7.91
N LEU A 7 54.18 12.30 -8.08
CA LEU A 7 54.38 11.04 -7.29
C LEU A 7 53.83 11.09 -5.87
N ALA A 8 52.75 10.32 -5.70
CA ALA A 8 52.49 9.22 -4.79
C ALA A 8 52.53 9.47 -3.29
N LEU A 9 51.52 9.00 -2.59
CA LEU A 9 51.70 7.88 -1.62
C LEU A 9 50.34 7.33 -1.15
N ALA A 10 50.20 6.04 -1.38
CA ALA A 10 49.18 5.22 -0.77
C ALA A 10 49.59 4.92 0.68
N SER A 11 48.64 4.82 1.58
CA SER A 11 48.80 4.14 2.85
C SER A 11 47.57 3.30 3.15
N ALA A 12 47.72 2.02 2.95
CA ALA A 12 46.90 0.98 3.53
C ALA A 12 47.30 0.77 4.99
N THR A 13 46.34 0.65 5.87
CA THR A 13 46.58 0.01 7.18
C THR A 13 45.48 -0.98 7.47
N ALA A 14 45.90 -2.22 7.53
CA ALA A 14 45.09 -3.36 7.87
C ALA A 14 45.25 -3.67 9.38
N ILE A 15 44.31 -4.50 9.88
CA ILE A 15 44.44 -5.50 10.95
C ILE A 15 44.10 -5.05 12.37
N GLY A 16 43.22 -5.83 12.94
CA GLY A 16 42.96 -5.96 14.37
C GLY A 16 41.83 -6.93 14.67
N VAL A 17 42.07 -8.23 14.38
CA VAL A 17 41.27 -9.34 14.92
C VAL A 17 41.71 -9.60 16.35
N ALA A 18 40.81 -9.58 17.33
CA ALA A 18 41.04 -10.12 18.67
C ALA A 18 39.94 -11.13 19.00
N LEU A 19 40.33 -12.40 18.95
CA LEU A 19 39.68 -13.51 19.64
C LEU A 19 39.98 -13.39 21.14
N ILE A 20 38.96 -13.52 21.99
CA ILE A 20 39.15 -13.95 23.37
C ILE A 20 38.22 -15.12 23.67
N VAL A 21 38.87 -16.18 24.10
CA VAL A 21 38.35 -17.49 24.47
C VAL A 21 37.84 -17.47 25.92
N GLY A 22 36.77 -18.15 26.14
CA GLY A 22 36.14 -18.81 27.24
C GLY A 22 36.55 -18.60 28.70
N SER A 23 35.53 -18.70 29.53
CA SER A 23 35.60 -19.49 30.78
C SER A 23 34.19 -19.79 31.29
N ALA A 24 33.93 -21.06 31.47
CA ALA A 24 32.78 -21.61 32.18
C ALA A 24 33.04 -21.58 33.69
N VAL A 25 32.04 -21.25 34.50
CA VAL A 25 31.97 -21.63 35.93
C VAL A 25 30.54 -21.98 36.32
N THR A 26 30.37 -23.20 36.58
CA THR A 26 29.52 -24.05 37.42
C THR A 26 28.46 -23.45 38.35
N SER A 27 27.40 -24.20 38.37
CA SER A 27 26.27 -24.35 39.27
C SER A 27 26.49 -24.09 40.76
N THR A 28 25.44 -23.54 41.42
CA THR A 28 25.00 -24.05 42.72
C THR A 28 23.50 -23.76 42.94
N THR A 29 22.78 -24.81 43.25
CA THR A 29 21.43 -24.95 43.74
C THR A 29 21.20 -24.31 45.10
N LEU A 30 20.03 -23.74 45.35
CA LEU A 30 19.33 -23.87 46.65
C LEU A 30 17.83 -23.61 46.47
N ALA A 31 17.08 -24.63 46.86
CA ALA A 31 15.65 -24.65 47.00
C ALA A 31 15.22 -24.03 48.33
N SER A 32 14.09 -23.34 48.39
CA SER A 32 13.17 -23.43 49.53
C SER A 32 11.78 -22.81 49.25
N ALA A 33 10.80 -23.67 49.23
CA ALA A 33 9.51 -23.69 49.91
C ALA A 33 8.49 -22.55 49.71
N ALA A 34 7.44 -22.95 49.08
CA ALA A 34 6.00 -22.70 49.11
C ALA A 34 5.40 -21.71 50.13
N LYS A 35 4.48 -20.88 49.65
CA LYS A 35 3.15 -20.71 50.27
C LYS A 35 2.09 -20.37 49.21
N ILE A 36 1.06 -21.20 49.23
CA ILE A 36 -0.20 -21.12 48.47
C ILE A 36 -1.05 -20.01 49.03
N VAL A 37 -1.60 -19.11 48.18
CA VAL A 37 -2.93 -18.54 48.36
C VAL A 37 -3.60 -18.44 47.01
N ASP A 38 -4.70 -19.13 46.89
CA ASP A 38 -5.67 -19.23 45.82
C ASP A 38 -6.51 -17.96 45.75
N THR A 39 -6.72 -17.37 44.59
CA THR A 39 -7.99 -16.70 44.22
C THR A 39 -8.07 -16.41 42.72
N ALA A 40 -8.96 -17.12 42.09
CA ALA A 40 -9.87 -16.74 41.00
C ALA A 40 -9.35 -16.00 39.74
N GLY A 41 -9.31 -16.71 38.64
CA GLY A 41 -10.01 -16.31 37.41
C GLY A 41 -9.38 -15.22 36.57
N SER A 42 -8.38 -15.55 35.74
CA SER A 42 -8.20 -14.83 34.48
C SER A 42 -7.69 -15.83 33.43
N ALA A 43 -8.51 -16.06 32.41
CA ALA A 43 -8.21 -16.97 31.32
C ALA A 43 -6.98 -16.49 30.56
N LEU A 44 -5.87 -17.18 30.74
CA LEU A 44 -4.69 -17.09 29.88
C LEU A 44 -5.06 -17.63 28.50
N HIS A 45 -5.23 -16.75 27.53
CA HIS A 45 -5.17 -17.12 26.12
C HIS A 45 -3.73 -17.52 25.82
N VAL A 46 -3.44 -18.81 25.89
CA VAL A 46 -2.20 -19.39 25.39
C VAL A 46 -2.23 -19.25 23.87
N ALA A 47 -1.44 -18.32 23.34
CA ALA A 47 -1.15 -18.26 21.90
C ALA A 47 -0.52 -19.62 21.52
N ARG A 48 -1.27 -20.45 20.82
CA ARG A 48 -0.74 -21.62 20.14
C ARG A 48 0.18 -21.11 19.04
N ASN A 49 1.48 -21.29 19.21
CA ASN A 49 2.45 -21.24 18.13
C ASN A 49 2.13 -22.39 17.16
N GLY A 50 1.20 -22.15 16.25
CA GLY A 50 0.98 -22.99 15.08
C GLY A 50 2.10 -22.72 14.10
N ALA A 51 2.77 -23.78 13.61
CA ALA A 51 3.58 -23.71 12.39
C ALA A 51 2.78 -23.00 11.28
N PRO A 52 3.43 -22.30 10.33
CA PRO A 52 2.71 -21.66 9.24
C PRO A 52 1.88 -22.74 8.52
N SER A 53 0.57 -22.65 8.68
CA SER A 53 -0.36 -23.49 7.94
C SER A 53 -0.18 -23.19 6.47
N SER A 54 -0.15 -24.22 5.63
CA SER A 54 -0.21 -24.04 4.17
C SER A 54 -1.32 -23.05 3.85
N PRO A 55 -1.09 -22.10 2.91
CA PRO A 55 -2.11 -21.11 2.58
C PRO A 55 -3.41 -21.84 2.21
N GLU A 56 -4.52 -21.42 2.81
CA GLU A 56 -5.83 -21.98 2.46
C GLU A 56 -6.08 -21.79 0.97
N PRO A 57 -6.66 -22.80 0.29
CA PRO A 57 -6.94 -22.69 -1.13
C PRO A 57 -7.93 -21.54 -1.37
N LEU A 58 -7.65 -20.72 -2.38
CA LEU A 58 -8.53 -19.63 -2.80
C LEU A 58 -9.87 -20.18 -3.29
N THR A 59 -10.95 -19.55 -2.87
CA THR A 59 -12.30 -19.75 -3.41
C THR A 59 -12.64 -18.71 -4.48
N GLY A 60 -11.99 -17.56 -4.46
CA GLY A 60 -11.90 -16.61 -5.57
C GLY A 60 -10.83 -17.02 -6.58
N GLN A 61 -10.57 -16.16 -7.54
CA GLN A 61 -9.63 -16.40 -8.63
C GLN A 61 -8.68 -15.23 -8.78
N VAL A 62 -7.37 -15.47 -9.00
CA VAL A 62 -6.42 -14.44 -9.43
C VAL A 62 -6.03 -14.74 -10.87
N GLU A 63 -6.18 -13.74 -11.74
CA GLU A 63 -5.83 -13.82 -13.16
C GLU A 63 -4.76 -12.78 -13.49
N ALA A 64 -3.75 -13.19 -14.27
CA ALA A 64 -2.80 -12.28 -14.89
C ALA A 64 -3.36 -11.78 -16.23
N ARG A 65 -3.29 -10.48 -16.45
CA ARG A 65 -3.76 -9.81 -17.68
C ARG A 65 -2.66 -8.94 -18.27
N THR A 66 -2.74 -8.75 -19.56
CA THR A 66 -1.89 -7.79 -20.28
C THR A 66 -2.77 -7.04 -21.26
N PHE A 67 -2.62 -5.72 -21.30
CA PHE A 67 -3.37 -4.85 -22.21
C PHE A 67 -2.46 -3.77 -22.79
N TRP A 68 -2.88 -3.15 -23.88
CA TRP A 68 -2.15 -2.04 -24.47
C TRP A 68 -2.50 -0.72 -23.76
N SER A 69 -1.51 -0.08 -23.13
CA SER A 69 -1.67 1.26 -22.57
C SER A 69 -1.36 2.33 -23.63
N ALA A 70 -2.34 3.14 -23.94
CA ALA A 70 -2.15 4.29 -24.82
C ALA A 70 -1.28 5.38 -24.16
N SER A 71 -1.37 5.52 -22.84
CA SER A 71 -0.61 6.50 -22.06
C SER A 71 0.88 6.19 -22.01
N LEU A 72 1.27 4.91 -22.04
CA LEU A 72 2.66 4.46 -22.00
C LEU A 72 3.17 3.95 -23.37
N GLY A 73 2.28 3.76 -24.36
CA GLY A 73 2.63 3.29 -25.69
C GLY A 73 3.18 1.87 -25.73
N ARG A 74 2.77 1.02 -24.78
CA ARG A 74 3.25 -0.37 -24.66
C ARG A 74 2.23 -1.28 -23.97
N ALA A 75 2.45 -2.59 -24.08
CA ALA A 75 1.69 -3.58 -23.33
C ALA A 75 2.09 -3.56 -21.86
N MET A 76 1.10 -3.52 -20.97
CA MET A 76 1.27 -3.45 -19.53
C MET A 76 0.50 -4.57 -18.84
N PRO A 77 1.11 -5.26 -17.86
CA PRO A 77 0.46 -6.29 -17.09
C PRO A 77 -0.28 -5.72 -15.87
N TYR A 78 -1.27 -6.47 -15.41
CA TYR A 78 -1.83 -6.36 -14.06
C TYR A 78 -2.35 -7.73 -13.61
N ASN A 79 -2.40 -7.97 -12.30
CA ASN A 79 -3.14 -9.06 -11.72
C ASN A 79 -4.52 -8.57 -11.23
N ILE A 80 -5.51 -9.44 -11.33
CA ILE A 80 -6.87 -9.15 -10.89
C ILE A 80 -7.41 -10.31 -10.05
N TYR A 81 -7.89 -9.99 -8.83
CA TYR A 81 -8.66 -10.93 -8.02
C TYR A 81 -10.14 -10.77 -8.34
N LEU A 82 -10.79 -11.89 -8.62
CA LEU A 82 -12.22 -12.04 -8.86
C LEU A 82 -12.85 -12.81 -7.70
N PRO A 83 -13.92 -12.28 -7.07
CA PRO A 83 -14.45 -12.88 -5.84
C PRO A 83 -15.12 -14.23 -6.09
N PRO A 84 -15.34 -15.04 -5.02
CA PRO A 84 -16.08 -16.29 -5.12
C PRO A 84 -17.41 -16.14 -5.84
N GLY A 85 -17.71 -17.07 -6.74
CA GLY A 85 -18.92 -17.03 -7.57
C GLY A 85 -18.87 -16.07 -8.75
N TYR A 86 -17.74 -15.40 -9.01
CA TYR A 86 -17.62 -14.51 -10.18
C TYR A 86 -17.90 -15.23 -11.49
N ALA A 87 -17.38 -16.44 -11.73
CA ALA A 87 -17.61 -17.17 -12.98
C ALA A 87 -19.09 -17.48 -13.26
N ASN A 88 -19.91 -17.58 -12.22
CA ASN A 88 -21.30 -18.03 -12.29
C ASN A 88 -22.29 -16.86 -12.09
N GLY A 89 -22.62 -16.13 -13.15
CA GLY A 89 -23.66 -15.09 -13.06
C GLY A 89 -23.32 -13.79 -13.76
N SER A 90 -24.22 -12.80 -13.61
CA SER A 90 -24.16 -11.50 -14.28
C SER A 90 -23.95 -10.32 -13.31
N ARG A 91 -23.75 -10.59 -12.02
CA ARG A 91 -23.55 -9.55 -11.00
C ARG A 91 -22.32 -8.71 -11.33
N ARG A 92 -22.42 -7.39 -11.13
CA ARG A 92 -21.29 -6.44 -11.17
C ARG A 92 -20.79 -6.14 -9.76
N TYR A 93 -19.53 -5.83 -9.65
CA TYR A 93 -18.81 -5.71 -8.37
C TYR A 93 -18.14 -4.35 -8.24
N PRO A 94 -18.08 -3.76 -7.03
CA PRO A 94 -17.19 -2.64 -6.77
C PRO A 94 -15.74 -3.08 -6.93
N THR A 95 -14.85 -2.12 -7.20
CA THR A 95 -13.45 -2.40 -7.55
C THR A 95 -12.50 -1.59 -6.68
N VAL A 96 -11.46 -2.24 -6.19
CA VAL A 96 -10.33 -1.62 -5.48
C VAL A 96 -9.06 -1.77 -6.34
N TYR A 97 -8.36 -0.67 -6.59
CA TYR A 97 -7.07 -0.64 -7.28
C TYR A 97 -5.96 -0.53 -6.22
N LEU A 98 -5.05 -1.51 -6.15
CA LEU A 98 -3.99 -1.57 -5.14
C LEU A 98 -2.61 -1.43 -5.79
N LEU A 99 -1.96 -0.32 -5.49
CA LEU A 99 -0.68 0.07 -6.07
C LEU A 99 0.48 -0.47 -5.22
N HIS A 100 1.46 -1.11 -5.89
CA HIS A 100 2.63 -1.65 -5.21
C HIS A 100 3.64 -0.56 -4.81
N GLY A 101 4.57 -0.91 -3.92
CA GLY A 101 5.67 -0.06 -3.47
C GLY A 101 6.85 -0.05 -4.46
N MET A 102 7.87 0.76 -4.15
CA MET A 102 9.09 0.80 -4.94
C MET A 102 9.76 -0.58 -5.01
N ALA A 103 10.24 -0.96 -6.18
CA ALA A 103 10.80 -2.28 -6.48
C ALA A 103 9.82 -3.46 -6.26
N GLY A 104 8.54 -3.17 -6.06
CA GLY A 104 7.47 -4.17 -6.10
C GLY A 104 7.05 -4.48 -7.54
N SER A 105 5.95 -5.20 -7.68
CA SER A 105 5.32 -5.53 -8.96
C SER A 105 3.81 -5.72 -8.79
N ASP A 106 3.12 -6.00 -9.87
CA ASP A 106 1.70 -6.40 -9.90
C ASP A 106 1.36 -7.61 -9.00
N ARG A 107 2.38 -8.34 -8.49
CA ARG A 107 2.24 -9.48 -7.57
C ARG A 107 2.43 -9.12 -6.11
N GLN A 108 2.85 -7.91 -5.77
CA GLN A 108 3.20 -7.59 -4.38
C GLN A 108 2.03 -7.80 -3.42
N TRP A 109 0.85 -7.31 -3.74
CA TRP A 109 -0.34 -7.49 -2.91
C TRP A 109 -0.81 -8.94 -2.83
N GLU A 110 -0.69 -9.70 -3.93
CA GLU A 110 -0.95 -11.13 -3.93
C GLU A 110 0.00 -11.87 -2.98
N ASN A 111 1.30 -11.58 -3.06
CA ASN A 111 2.32 -12.17 -2.19
C ASN A 111 2.12 -11.82 -0.69
N LEU A 112 1.49 -10.69 -0.38
CA LEU A 112 1.09 -10.32 0.98
C LEU A 112 -0.14 -11.08 1.47
N GLY A 113 -0.91 -11.73 0.58
CA GLY A 113 -2.08 -12.52 0.92
C GLY A 113 -3.41 -11.78 0.81
N ILE A 114 -3.50 -10.71 0.00
CA ILE A 114 -4.73 -9.91 -0.12
C ILE A 114 -5.92 -10.73 -0.63
N ALA A 115 -5.70 -11.67 -1.56
CA ALA A 115 -6.74 -12.52 -2.11
C ALA A 115 -7.33 -13.45 -1.05
N GLN A 116 -6.47 -14.08 -0.23
CA GLN A 116 -6.88 -14.93 0.88
C GLN A 116 -7.63 -14.15 1.96
N ALA A 117 -7.16 -12.93 2.27
CA ALA A 117 -7.86 -12.04 3.21
C ALA A 117 -9.25 -11.66 2.68
N ALA A 118 -9.37 -11.35 1.39
CA ALA A 118 -10.66 -11.06 0.75
C ALA A 118 -11.60 -12.27 0.81
N ASP A 119 -11.14 -13.48 0.46
CA ASP A 119 -11.92 -14.71 0.52
C ASP A 119 -12.47 -14.98 1.93
N ARG A 120 -11.60 -14.87 2.97
CA ARG A 120 -12.03 -15.05 4.36
C ARG A 120 -13.11 -14.04 4.78
N LEU A 121 -12.90 -12.78 4.47
CA LEU A 121 -13.85 -11.72 4.84
C LEU A 121 -15.18 -11.84 4.09
N ILE A 122 -15.14 -12.21 2.81
CA ILE A 122 -16.35 -12.46 2.00
C ILE A 122 -17.11 -13.67 2.54
N ALA A 123 -16.42 -14.78 2.82
CA ALA A 123 -17.02 -15.99 3.37
C ALA A 123 -17.67 -15.75 4.74
N ALA A 124 -17.05 -14.91 5.58
CA ALA A 124 -17.59 -14.49 6.87
C ALA A 124 -18.74 -13.46 6.76
N GLY A 125 -19.07 -12.96 5.56
CA GLY A 125 -20.02 -11.88 5.37
C GLY A 125 -19.59 -10.54 5.96
N ALA A 126 -18.29 -10.40 6.26
CA ALA A 126 -17.71 -9.20 6.88
C ALA A 126 -17.46 -8.08 5.88
N ILE A 127 -17.28 -8.42 4.61
CA ILE A 127 -17.26 -7.50 3.46
C ILE A 127 -18.10 -8.07 2.32
N ARG A 128 -18.52 -7.20 1.42
CA ARG A 128 -19.19 -7.59 0.18
C ARG A 128 -18.16 -8.15 -0.81
N PRO A 129 -18.56 -9.06 -1.72
CA PRO A 129 -17.70 -9.45 -2.84
C PRO A 129 -17.32 -8.24 -3.69
N LEU A 130 -16.00 -8.10 -3.96
CA LEU A 130 -15.40 -7.00 -4.71
C LEU A 130 -14.29 -7.52 -5.63
N ILE A 131 -13.94 -6.75 -6.65
CA ILE A 131 -12.79 -6.99 -7.52
C ILE A 131 -11.58 -6.23 -6.94
N ILE A 132 -10.39 -6.85 -6.99
CA ILE A 132 -9.13 -6.17 -6.64
C ILE A 132 -8.23 -6.18 -7.87
N VAL A 133 -7.75 -5.01 -8.30
CA VAL A 133 -6.85 -4.81 -9.43
C VAL A 133 -5.49 -4.40 -8.91
N MET A 134 -4.46 -5.08 -9.33
CA MET A 134 -3.08 -4.89 -8.91
C MET A 134 -2.21 -4.60 -10.15
N PRO A 135 -2.13 -3.34 -10.60
CA PRO A 135 -1.37 -2.99 -11.81
C PRO A 135 0.13 -2.99 -11.57
N GLU A 136 0.90 -3.19 -12.66
CA GLU A 136 2.34 -2.95 -12.68
C GLU A 136 2.61 -1.46 -12.84
N GLY A 137 3.55 -0.91 -12.06
CA GLY A 137 3.89 0.52 -12.05
C GLY A 137 5.38 0.80 -12.02
N GLU A 138 6.21 -0.24 -12.10
CA GLU A 138 7.67 -0.13 -11.98
C GLU A 138 8.07 0.71 -10.75
N SER A 139 9.09 1.57 -10.85
CA SER A 139 9.48 2.50 -9.79
C SER A 139 9.13 3.95 -10.14
N ALA A 140 7.98 4.15 -10.81
CA ALA A 140 7.58 5.40 -11.42
C ALA A 140 6.75 6.33 -10.50
N TYR A 141 6.59 6.01 -9.22
CA TYR A 141 5.77 6.77 -8.25
C TYR A 141 4.32 6.98 -8.69
N TRP A 142 3.87 6.27 -9.74
CA TRP A 142 2.50 6.37 -10.26
C TRP A 142 2.13 7.77 -10.74
N VAL A 143 3.15 8.60 -11.10
CA VAL A 143 2.98 9.98 -11.52
C VAL A 143 3.26 10.14 -13.01
N ASP A 144 2.62 11.10 -13.67
CA ASP A 144 3.02 11.51 -15.00
C ASP A 144 4.39 12.17 -14.91
N HIS A 145 5.40 11.60 -15.56
CA HIS A 145 6.75 12.13 -15.55
C HIS A 145 6.83 13.48 -16.28
N ALA A 146 7.56 14.42 -15.71
CA ALA A 146 7.75 15.75 -16.31
C ALA A 146 8.83 15.78 -17.40
N THR A 147 9.76 14.82 -17.38
CA THR A 147 10.99 14.89 -18.16
C THR A 147 11.10 13.90 -19.33
N ASP A 148 10.47 12.72 -19.23
CA ASP A 148 10.59 11.64 -20.22
C ASP A 148 9.28 11.31 -20.97
N GLY A 149 8.21 12.02 -20.64
CA GLY A 149 6.91 11.89 -21.30
C GLY A 149 6.09 10.68 -20.85
N GLN A 150 6.58 9.82 -19.95
CA GLN A 150 5.85 8.65 -19.45
C GLN A 150 4.66 9.08 -18.59
N LYS A 151 3.45 8.66 -18.95
CA LYS A 151 2.19 9.08 -18.32
C LYS A 151 1.66 8.03 -17.36
N TRP A 152 2.43 7.69 -16.31
CA TRP A 152 2.07 6.65 -15.35
C TRP A 152 0.82 6.94 -14.52
N GLY A 153 0.58 8.20 -14.21
CA GLY A 153 -0.64 8.62 -13.53
C GLY A 153 -1.87 8.38 -14.41
N ARG A 154 -1.82 8.84 -15.68
CA ARG A 154 -2.88 8.62 -16.65
C ARG A 154 -3.07 7.15 -16.98
N TYR A 155 -1.99 6.37 -17.12
CA TYR A 155 -2.05 4.93 -17.27
C TYR A 155 -2.89 4.28 -16.17
N THR A 156 -2.61 4.64 -14.91
CA THR A 156 -3.30 4.03 -13.77
C THR A 156 -4.75 4.47 -13.66
N ALA A 157 -5.00 5.79 -13.69
CA ALA A 157 -6.33 6.34 -13.43
C ALA A 157 -7.28 6.25 -14.65
N VAL A 158 -6.75 6.04 -15.86
CA VAL A 158 -7.56 6.02 -17.10
C VAL A 158 -7.44 4.69 -17.82
N ASP A 159 -6.21 4.27 -18.22
CA ASP A 159 -6.08 3.13 -19.12
C ASP A 159 -6.43 1.82 -18.39
N VAL A 160 -5.91 1.61 -17.17
CA VAL A 160 -6.22 0.42 -16.34
C VAL A 160 -7.71 0.40 -15.98
N VAL A 161 -8.27 1.53 -15.57
CA VAL A 161 -9.71 1.64 -15.21
C VAL A 161 -10.59 1.28 -16.40
N ASN A 162 -10.30 1.84 -17.58
CA ASN A 162 -11.07 1.56 -18.79
C ASN A 162 -10.97 0.09 -19.24
N ASP A 163 -9.76 -0.51 -19.17
CA ASP A 163 -9.58 -1.92 -19.52
C ASP A 163 -10.37 -2.83 -18.59
N VAL A 164 -10.33 -2.56 -17.28
CA VAL A 164 -11.10 -3.32 -16.28
C VAL A 164 -12.60 -3.17 -16.49
N ASP A 165 -13.08 -1.96 -16.73
CA ASP A 165 -14.52 -1.72 -16.95
C ASP A 165 -15.04 -2.35 -18.24
N ALA A 166 -14.20 -2.44 -19.28
CA ALA A 166 -14.55 -3.06 -20.55
C ALA A 166 -14.54 -4.60 -20.49
N ASN A 167 -13.63 -5.20 -19.72
CA ASN A 167 -13.39 -6.64 -19.77
C ASN A 167 -13.95 -7.41 -18.55
N PHE A 168 -14.27 -6.72 -17.46
CA PHE A 168 -14.76 -7.34 -16.22
C PHE A 168 -16.11 -6.76 -15.79
N ARG A 169 -16.78 -7.48 -14.91
CA ARG A 169 -18.06 -7.03 -14.35
C ARG A 169 -17.84 -6.06 -13.18
N SER A 170 -17.10 -5.01 -13.42
CA SER A 170 -16.97 -3.86 -12.52
C SER A 170 -18.24 -2.99 -12.55
N ILE A 171 -18.51 -2.27 -11.47
CA ILE A 171 -19.49 -1.19 -11.46
C ILE A 171 -18.75 0.10 -11.85
N ALA A 172 -18.84 0.49 -13.13
CA ALA A 172 -18.11 1.59 -13.75
C ALA A 172 -18.60 2.97 -13.26
N ARG A 173 -18.35 3.28 -11.97
CA ARG A 173 -18.78 4.55 -11.32
C ARG A 173 -17.84 4.90 -10.18
N GLN A 174 -17.58 6.19 -9.98
CA GLN A 174 -16.77 6.73 -8.90
C GLN A 174 -17.08 6.09 -7.55
N ARG A 175 -18.36 6.10 -7.13
CA ARG A 175 -18.79 5.58 -5.81
C ARG A 175 -18.58 4.09 -5.61
N SER A 176 -18.16 3.39 -6.64
CA SER A 176 -17.87 1.95 -6.62
C SER A 176 -16.41 1.64 -6.95
N ARG A 177 -15.55 2.67 -7.01
CA ARG A 177 -14.10 2.52 -7.16
C ARG A 177 -13.36 3.10 -5.98
N ALA A 178 -12.39 2.36 -5.47
CA ALA A 178 -11.42 2.83 -4.49
C ALA A 178 -10.01 2.62 -5.04
N ILE A 179 -9.06 3.40 -4.56
CA ILE A 179 -7.66 3.24 -4.85
C ILE A 179 -6.88 3.20 -3.54
N GLY A 180 -5.84 2.40 -3.49
CA GLY A 180 -4.91 2.41 -2.37
C GLY A 180 -3.54 1.93 -2.81
N GLY A 181 -2.62 1.94 -1.88
CA GLY A 181 -1.28 1.47 -2.15
C GLY A 181 -0.41 1.51 -0.91
N LEU A 182 0.72 0.83 -0.99
CA LEU A 182 1.71 0.82 0.08
C LEU A 182 2.96 1.59 -0.34
N SER A 183 3.59 2.31 0.60
CA SER A 183 4.87 3.00 0.36
C SER A 183 4.80 3.99 -0.81
N MET A 184 5.54 3.78 -1.88
CA MET A 184 5.43 4.50 -3.16
C MET A 184 3.99 4.47 -3.71
N GLY A 185 3.30 3.34 -3.58
CA GLY A 185 1.90 3.20 -4.00
C GLY A 185 0.93 4.05 -3.19
N ALA A 186 1.21 4.30 -1.90
CA ALA A 186 0.44 5.20 -1.06
C ALA A 186 0.53 6.66 -1.54
N HIS A 187 1.74 7.10 -1.89
CA HIS A 187 1.94 8.40 -2.57
C HIS A 187 1.14 8.45 -3.88
N GLY A 188 1.27 7.40 -4.70
CA GLY A 188 0.55 7.27 -5.97
C GLY A 188 -0.96 7.36 -5.81
N ALA A 189 -1.53 6.60 -4.87
CA ALA A 189 -2.97 6.58 -4.62
C ALA A 189 -3.52 7.96 -4.24
N LEU A 190 -2.85 8.65 -3.31
CA LEU A 190 -3.26 10.00 -2.88
C LEU A 190 -3.19 11.02 -4.02
N GLN A 191 -2.05 11.09 -4.73
CA GLN A 191 -1.91 12.05 -5.80
C GLN A 191 -2.87 11.77 -6.97
N LEU A 192 -3.17 10.50 -7.27
CA LEU A 192 -4.13 10.12 -8.31
C LEU A 192 -5.55 10.54 -7.94
N ALA A 193 -5.99 10.29 -6.70
CA ALA A 193 -7.31 10.71 -6.28
C ALA A 193 -7.49 12.25 -6.29
N LEU A 194 -6.42 12.99 -5.99
CA LEU A 194 -6.42 14.44 -6.01
C LEU A 194 -6.34 15.04 -7.43
N ASN A 195 -5.61 14.38 -8.34
CA ASN A 195 -5.44 14.85 -9.72
C ASN A 195 -6.54 14.35 -10.68
N TYR A 196 -7.26 13.28 -10.31
CA TYR A 196 -8.38 12.72 -11.08
C TYR A 196 -9.68 12.76 -10.27
N PRO A 197 -10.19 13.96 -9.93
CA PRO A 197 -11.41 14.09 -9.15
C PRO A 197 -12.58 13.44 -9.87
N GLY A 198 -13.35 12.63 -9.17
CA GLY A 198 -14.48 11.91 -9.77
C GLY A 198 -14.16 10.47 -10.19
N GLU A 199 -12.91 10.00 -10.09
CA GLU A 199 -12.59 8.60 -10.38
C GLU A 199 -12.74 7.67 -9.19
N PHE A 200 -12.38 8.12 -7.97
CA PHE A 200 -12.35 7.28 -6.77
C PHE A 200 -13.19 7.89 -5.64
N THR A 201 -13.82 7.04 -4.83
CA THR A 201 -14.60 7.45 -3.65
C THR A 201 -13.85 7.22 -2.34
N ALA A 202 -12.75 6.46 -2.36
CA ALA A 202 -11.92 6.19 -1.20
C ALA A 202 -10.45 6.02 -1.59
N VAL A 203 -9.56 6.43 -0.69
CA VAL A 203 -8.11 6.33 -0.83
C VAL A 203 -7.51 5.71 0.42
N GLY A 204 -6.71 4.64 0.25
CA GLY A 204 -5.90 4.05 1.30
C GLY A 204 -4.42 4.33 1.09
N ALA A 205 -3.78 5.00 2.05
CA ALA A 205 -2.36 5.31 2.04
C ALA A 205 -1.64 4.51 3.13
N HIS A 206 -1.17 3.30 2.77
CA HIS A 206 -0.56 2.36 3.69
C HIS A 206 0.96 2.57 3.74
N SER A 207 1.52 2.82 4.94
CA SER A 207 2.94 3.22 5.12
C SER A 207 3.35 4.35 4.17
N LEU A 208 2.66 5.48 4.26
CA LEU A 208 2.79 6.62 3.35
C LEU A 208 4.21 7.16 3.27
N VAL A 209 4.78 7.17 2.07
CA VAL A 209 6.08 7.77 1.75
C VAL A 209 5.89 9.12 1.07
N LEU A 210 6.25 10.19 1.75
CA LEU A 210 6.33 11.54 1.18
C LEU A 210 7.78 12.00 1.07
N ARG A 211 8.22 12.27 -0.14
CA ARG A 211 9.57 12.77 -0.40
C ARG A 211 9.63 14.29 -0.36
N ARG A 212 10.79 14.80 -0.02
CA ARG A 212 11.10 16.22 -0.23
C ARG A 212 11.56 16.42 -1.67
N PHE A 213 11.30 17.58 -2.26
CA PHE A 213 11.74 17.90 -3.62
C PHE A 213 13.23 17.60 -3.86
N ALA A 214 14.11 17.96 -2.93
CA ALA A 214 15.55 17.73 -3.05
C ALA A 214 15.97 16.25 -3.11
N SER A 215 15.10 15.32 -2.73
CA SER A 215 15.34 13.86 -2.79
C SER A 215 14.38 13.12 -3.72
N ALA A 216 13.56 13.86 -4.46
CA ALA A 216 12.65 13.27 -5.43
C ALA A 216 13.42 12.77 -6.67
N PRO A 217 12.97 11.70 -7.33
CA PRO A 217 13.52 11.28 -8.61
C PRO A 217 13.48 12.39 -9.66
N SER A 218 14.45 12.41 -10.57
CA SER A 218 14.59 13.47 -11.59
C SER A 218 13.37 13.64 -12.49
N TYR A 219 12.60 12.58 -12.70
CA TYR A 219 11.38 12.63 -13.50
C TYR A 219 10.23 13.43 -12.86
N PHE A 220 10.34 13.81 -11.59
CA PHE A 220 9.42 14.79 -11.01
C PHE A 220 9.59 16.19 -11.58
N GLY A 221 10.75 16.50 -12.21
CA GLY A 221 11.00 17.74 -12.91
C GLY A 221 11.39 18.91 -12.00
N THR A 222 10.85 20.09 -12.29
CA THR A 222 11.03 21.31 -11.51
C THR A 222 10.28 21.28 -10.18
N ALA A 223 10.52 22.26 -9.30
CA ALA A 223 9.75 22.40 -8.05
C ALA A 223 8.24 22.57 -8.31
N ALA A 224 7.86 23.24 -9.39
CA ALA A 224 6.44 23.37 -9.79
C ALA A 224 5.86 22.04 -10.27
N ASP A 225 6.63 21.26 -11.03
CA ASP A 225 6.23 19.93 -11.48
C ASP A 225 6.09 18.95 -10.30
N PHE A 226 7.01 19.03 -9.33
CA PHE A 226 6.94 18.26 -8.08
C PHE A 226 5.68 18.61 -7.31
N ALA A 227 5.39 19.89 -7.11
CA ALA A 227 4.21 20.33 -6.37
C ALA A 227 2.89 19.85 -6.99
N ALA A 228 2.85 19.68 -8.31
CA ALA A 228 1.69 19.12 -9.00
C ALA A 228 1.51 17.60 -8.82
N ARG A 229 2.48 16.92 -8.19
CA ARG A 229 2.52 15.46 -7.99
C ARG A 229 2.69 15.06 -6.54
N ASP A 230 2.97 16.00 -5.66
CA ASP A 230 3.18 15.76 -4.24
C ASP A 230 1.86 15.86 -3.46
N PRO A 231 1.42 14.81 -2.77
CA PRO A 231 0.17 14.82 -2.01
C PRO A 231 0.06 15.97 -1.01
N MET A 232 1.17 16.34 -0.34
CA MET A 232 1.20 17.45 0.62
C MET A 232 0.87 18.79 -0.04
N GLN A 233 1.42 19.06 -1.22
CA GLN A 233 1.16 20.30 -1.97
C GLN A 233 -0.24 20.27 -2.59
N LEU A 234 -0.66 19.11 -3.06
CA LEU A 234 -1.98 18.94 -3.67
C LEU A 234 -3.11 19.19 -2.66
N VAL A 235 -3.05 18.65 -1.44
CA VAL A 235 -4.11 18.89 -0.44
C VAL A 235 -4.17 20.35 -0.02
N LYS A 236 -3.02 21.05 0.10
CA LYS A 236 -2.97 22.50 0.36
C LYS A 236 -3.64 23.31 -0.74
N LYS A 237 -3.38 22.95 -1.99
CA LYS A 237 -3.97 23.62 -3.14
C LYS A 237 -5.48 23.36 -3.26
N THR A 238 -5.89 22.12 -3.01
CA THR A 238 -7.25 21.67 -3.25
C THR A 238 -8.20 22.05 -2.11
N GLY A 239 -7.68 22.03 -0.88
CA GLY A 239 -8.45 22.26 0.32
C GLY A 239 -9.56 21.21 0.56
N PRO A 240 -10.41 21.41 1.58
CA PRO A 240 -11.43 20.43 1.94
C PRO A 240 -12.49 20.19 0.84
N GLY A 241 -12.78 21.20 0.02
CA GLY A 241 -13.76 21.09 -1.07
C GLY A 241 -13.36 20.16 -2.20
N GLY A 242 -12.08 19.88 -2.36
CA GLY A 242 -11.59 18.97 -3.41
C GLY A 242 -11.33 17.54 -2.96
N CYS A 243 -11.46 17.26 -1.66
CA CYS A 243 -11.29 15.92 -1.10
C CYS A 243 -12.68 15.27 -0.88
N SER A 244 -13.39 14.97 -1.96
CA SER A 244 -14.72 14.36 -1.91
C SER A 244 -14.71 12.83 -1.75
N PHE A 245 -13.63 12.28 -1.23
CA PHE A 245 -13.41 10.86 -1.03
C PHE A 245 -12.98 10.55 0.42
N ALA A 246 -13.27 9.34 0.89
CA ALA A 246 -12.79 8.88 2.18
C ALA A 246 -11.27 8.65 2.15
N ILE A 247 -10.56 9.06 3.20
CA ILE A 247 -9.11 8.93 3.31
C ILE A 247 -8.77 8.06 4.52
N TRP A 248 -7.93 7.06 4.29
CA TRP A 248 -7.28 6.25 5.30
C TRP A 248 -5.76 6.41 5.19
N ILE A 249 -5.12 6.64 6.32
CA ILE A 249 -3.66 6.69 6.43
C ILE A 249 -3.25 5.80 7.58
N ASP A 250 -2.33 4.90 7.35
CA ASP A 250 -1.70 4.11 8.40
C ASP A 250 -0.19 4.03 8.23
N ILE A 251 0.51 3.83 9.34
CA ILE A 251 1.95 3.65 9.35
C ILE A 251 2.40 2.94 10.63
N GLY A 252 3.48 2.17 10.54
CA GLY A 252 4.15 1.59 11.69
C GLY A 252 4.85 2.67 12.55
N ASP A 253 4.85 2.52 13.86
CA ASP A 253 5.53 3.46 14.77
C ASP A 253 7.06 3.41 14.64
N GLY A 254 7.62 2.27 14.18
CA GLY A 254 9.02 2.07 13.82
C GLY A 254 9.35 2.32 12.35
N ASP A 255 8.38 2.74 11.52
CA ASP A 255 8.60 3.04 10.12
C ASP A 255 9.44 4.34 9.97
N PRO A 256 10.52 4.36 9.17
CA PRO A 256 11.36 5.55 8.98
C PRO A 256 10.60 6.75 8.38
N TRP A 257 9.43 6.52 7.78
CA TRP A 257 8.58 7.58 7.21
C TRP A 257 7.48 8.05 8.18
N ALA A 258 7.41 7.52 9.41
CA ALA A 258 6.37 7.85 10.37
C ALA A 258 6.28 9.37 10.66
N SER A 259 7.43 10.08 10.70
CA SER A 259 7.42 11.52 10.95
C SER A 259 6.78 12.32 9.82
N THR A 260 7.01 11.95 8.55
CA THR A 260 6.41 12.65 7.40
C THR A 260 4.94 12.29 7.22
N ALA A 261 4.55 11.05 7.54
CA ALA A 261 3.14 10.64 7.55
C ALA A 261 2.34 11.40 8.63
N ARG A 262 2.91 11.59 9.84
CA ARG A 262 2.29 12.44 10.89
C ARG A 262 2.16 13.92 10.48
N GLN A 263 3.15 14.44 9.72
CA GLN A 263 3.03 15.80 9.18
C GLN A 263 1.87 15.92 8.21
N PHE A 264 1.63 14.89 7.41
CA PHE A 264 0.50 14.86 6.48
C PHE A 264 -0.85 14.74 7.20
N ASP A 265 -0.95 13.89 8.22
CA ASP A 265 -2.11 13.80 9.13
C ASP A 265 -2.42 15.16 9.78
N GLY A 266 -1.39 15.85 10.32
CA GLY A 266 -1.53 17.19 10.87
C GLY A 266 -2.02 18.21 9.83
N GLU A 267 -1.49 18.18 8.63
CA GLU A 267 -1.92 19.07 7.54
C GLU A 267 -3.39 18.85 7.15
N LEU A 268 -3.82 17.59 7.03
CA LEU A 268 -5.23 17.29 6.76
C LEU A 268 -6.14 17.77 7.87
N THR A 269 -5.71 17.63 9.14
CA THR A 269 -6.43 18.13 10.32
C THR A 269 -6.54 19.65 10.28
N ASP A 270 -5.44 20.35 10.05
CA ASP A 270 -5.39 21.82 9.97
C ASP A 270 -6.27 22.39 8.83
N LEU A 271 -6.35 21.67 7.74
CA LEU A 271 -7.22 21.99 6.61
C LEU A 271 -8.69 21.59 6.82
N GLY A 272 -9.03 20.90 7.89
CA GLY A 272 -10.38 20.39 8.15
C GLY A 272 -10.82 19.28 7.18
N ILE A 273 -9.88 18.51 6.63
CA ILE A 273 -10.14 17.38 5.73
C ILE A 273 -10.36 16.12 6.56
N ASN A 274 -11.56 15.54 6.48
CA ASN A 274 -11.87 14.31 7.20
C ASN A 274 -11.03 13.14 6.69
N HIS A 275 -10.38 12.44 7.60
CA HIS A 275 -9.57 11.27 7.33
C HIS A 275 -9.51 10.34 8.54
N GLN A 276 -9.07 9.09 8.32
CA GLN A 276 -8.74 8.13 9.37
C GLN A 276 -7.23 8.04 9.47
N TRP A 277 -6.69 8.20 10.68
CA TRP A 277 -5.29 8.07 10.99
C TRP A 277 -5.04 6.89 11.93
N HIS A 278 -4.13 6.02 11.55
CA HIS A 278 -3.75 4.84 12.32
C HIS A 278 -2.23 4.76 12.48
N LEU A 279 -1.79 4.68 13.73
CA LEU A 279 -0.40 4.44 14.08
C LEU A 279 -0.35 3.14 14.86
N TRP A 280 0.21 2.11 14.25
CA TRP A 280 0.29 0.80 14.85
C TRP A 280 1.74 0.40 15.13
N ALA A 281 1.96 -0.60 15.98
CA ALA A 281 3.28 -1.17 16.19
C ALA A 281 3.76 -1.85 14.90
N GLY A 282 5.01 -1.56 14.50
CA GLY A 282 5.64 -2.17 13.32
C GLY A 282 6.51 -1.22 12.53
N ASP A 283 7.00 -1.72 11.42
CA ASP A 283 7.98 -1.06 10.57
C ASP A 283 7.55 -1.04 9.08
N HIS A 284 8.43 -0.59 8.19
CA HIS A 284 8.19 -0.55 6.74
C HIS A 284 8.41 -1.93 6.10
N SER A 285 7.54 -2.89 6.37
CA SER A 285 7.77 -4.29 5.99
C SER A 285 6.53 -5.04 5.53
N ALA A 286 6.77 -6.14 4.83
CA ALA A 286 5.74 -7.08 4.42
C ALA A 286 4.95 -7.64 5.62
N ALA A 287 5.60 -7.84 6.77
CA ALA A 287 4.94 -8.33 7.98
C ALA A 287 3.89 -7.33 8.48
N TYR A 288 4.23 -6.03 8.50
CA TYR A 288 3.30 -4.98 8.86
C TYR A 288 2.09 -4.95 7.91
N TRP A 289 2.32 -4.90 6.61
CA TRP A 289 1.23 -4.81 5.64
C TRP A 289 0.35 -6.06 5.64
N SER A 290 0.93 -7.26 5.74
CA SER A 290 0.16 -8.50 5.82
C SER A 290 -0.71 -8.59 7.07
N ALA A 291 -0.28 -8.03 8.19
CA ALA A 291 -1.05 -8.01 9.43
C ALA A 291 -2.33 -7.16 9.33
N HIS A 292 -2.35 -6.15 8.46
CA HIS A 292 -3.44 -5.16 8.37
C HIS A 292 -4.32 -5.27 7.11
N LEU A 293 -4.13 -6.33 6.28
CA LEU A 293 -4.92 -6.50 5.04
C LEU A 293 -6.43 -6.51 5.27
N GLU A 294 -6.89 -7.11 6.35
CA GLU A 294 -8.32 -7.18 6.66
C GLU A 294 -8.89 -5.81 7.05
N ASP A 295 -8.10 -4.99 7.77
CA ASP A 295 -8.50 -3.62 8.12
C ASP A 295 -8.63 -2.76 6.86
N TYR A 296 -7.68 -2.88 5.94
CA TYR A 296 -7.72 -2.19 4.64
C TYR A 296 -8.96 -2.58 3.83
N LEU A 297 -9.24 -3.87 3.71
CA LEU A 297 -10.40 -4.36 2.98
C LEU A 297 -11.73 -3.91 3.60
N ARG A 298 -11.85 -3.87 4.92
CA ARG A 298 -13.02 -3.34 5.64
C ARG A 298 -13.22 -1.85 5.36
N PHE A 299 -12.14 -1.06 5.38
CA PHE A 299 -12.21 0.36 5.02
C PHE A 299 -12.72 0.56 3.60
N TYR A 300 -12.16 -0.16 2.63
CA TYR A 300 -12.61 -0.05 1.25
C TYR A 300 -14.08 -0.47 1.10
N ASP A 301 -14.47 -1.59 1.67
CA ASP A 301 -15.88 -2.04 1.59
C ASP A 301 -16.84 -1.03 2.20
N ALA A 302 -16.53 -0.46 3.37
CA ALA A 302 -17.36 0.53 4.03
C ALA A 302 -17.55 1.80 3.17
N SER A 303 -16.53 2.17 2.40
CA SER A 303 -16.51 3.36 1.55
C SER A 303 -17.16 3.16 0.18
N LEU A 304 -17.27 1.93 -0.31
CA LEU A 304 -17.77 1.61 -1.64
C LEU A 304 -19.29 1.43 -1.66
N SER A 305 -19.94 1.79 -2.77
CA SER A 305 -21.35 1.53 -3.02
C SER A 305 -21.52 0.40 -4.02
N SER A 306 -22.31 -0.61 -3.66
CA SER A 306 -22.71 -1.70 -4.56
C SER A 306 -24.03 -1.44 -5.29
N ARG A 307 -24.70 -0.31 -5.02
CA ARG A 307 -26.00 -0.02 -5.65
C ARG A 307 -25.79 0.42 -7.10
N VAL A 308 -26.18 -0.42 -8.04
CA VAL A 308 -26.49 0.00 -9.41
C VAL A 308 -27.79 0.81 -9.29
N PRO A 309 -27.86 2.08 -9.70
CA PRO A 309 -29.13 2.79 -9.75
C PRO A 309 -30.09 1.99 -10.63
N ARG A 310 -31.30 1.77 -10.15
CA ARG A 310 -32.38 1.39 -11.03
C ARG A 310 -32.49 2.52 -12.07
N SER A 311 -32.22 2.23 -13.35
CA SER A 311 -32.62 3.11 -14.40
C SER A 311 -34.11 3.34 -14.19
N SER A 312 -34.52 4.60 -14.04
CA SER A 312 -35.92 4.99 -14.16
C SER A 312 -36.35 4.55 -15.56
N LEU A 313 -36.97 3.39 -15.64
CA LEU A 313 -37.77 3.01 -16.79
C LEU A 313 -39.00 3.91 -16.71
N SER A 314 -38.93 5.04 -17.41
CA SER A 314 -40.07 5.84 -17.81
C SER A 314 -40.41 5.49 -19.23
#